data_fa3d5d55b99068a6c2d59997ee4d4143
#
_entry.id   fa3d5d55b99068a6c2d59997ee4d4143
#
_cell.length_a   1.000
_cell.length_b   1.000
_cell.length_c   1.000
_cell.angle_alpha   90.00
_cell.angle_beta   90.00
_cell.angle_gamma   90.00
#
_symmetry.space_group_name_H-M   'P 1'
#
loop_
_entity.id
_entity.type
_entity.pdbx_description
1 polymer ?
#
loop_
_entity_poly.entity_id
_entity_poly.type
_entity_poly.pdbx_seq_one_letter_code
_entity_poly.pdbx_strand_id
1 'polypeptide(L)'
;PLNQYNPVQPDASLYQVLSERNKQSGGFNLAVTLVFFGAIIHTFLAGRFERYSHKLALRYKEKLKETNFRVMHPEERLPVSFASAIFHFLGEVEAVFGIWLIPFMFVCWKYYSFEDFSAYLNYDCSFTEPMFVMIIMIIASSRPIFKLAEYVVNCGARLGKATPGAWWISVMCLAPLLGSLNT
;
A
#
# COMPACT_ATOMS: atom_id res chain seq x y z
N PRO A 1 -22.05 -12.99 3.42
CA PRO A 1 -21.86 -14.44 3.28
C PRO A 1 -22.53 -14.95 2.00
N LEU A 2 -21.90 -15.95 1.34
CA LEU A 2 -22.39 -16.53 0.08
C LEU A 2 -23.81 -17.10 0.17
N ASN A 3 -24.26 -17.42 1.39
CA ASN A 3 -25.59 -17.98 1.67
C ASN A 3 -26.75 -16.96 1.62
N GLN A 4 -26.47 -15.69 1.41
CA GLN A 4 -27.49 -14.63 1.31
C GLN A 4 -28.02 -14.45 -0.11
N TYR A 5 -27.34 -15.02 -1.11
CA TYR A 5 -27.80 -14.91 -2.50
C TYR A 5 -28.71 -16.09 -2.87
N ASN A 6 -29.79 -15.76 -3.58
CA ASN A 6 -30.64 -16.82 -4.15
C ASN A 6 -29.82 -17.67 -5.13
N PRO A 7 -30.07 -18.98 -5.16
CA PRO A 7 -29.37 -19.89 -6.06
C PRO A 7 -29.61 -19.49 -7.53
N VAL A 8 -28.54 -19.39 -8.30
CA VAL A 8 -28.58 -19.18 -9.73
C VAL A 8 -28.59 -20.53 -10.44
N GLN A 9 -29.17 -20.62 -11.64
CA GLN A 9 -29.23 -21.87 -12.40
C GLN A 9 -27.83 -22.52 -12.56
N PRO A 10 -27.71 -23.85 -12.42
CA PRO A 10 -26.40 -24.52 -12.43
C PRO A 10 -25.62 -24.31 -13.74
N ASP A 11 -26.29 -24.10 -14.85
CA ASP A 11 -25.70 -23.88 -16.18
C ASP A 11 -25.54 -22.40 -16.57
N ALA A 12 -25.72 -21.47 -15.62
CA ALA A 12 -25.63 -20.05 -15.90
C ALA A 12 -24.17 -19.64 -16.20
N SER A 13 -23.98 -18.80 -17.23
CA SER A 13 -22.67 -18.22 -17.52
C SER A 13 -22.19 -17.32 -16.37
N LEU A 14 -20.87 -17.15 -16.22
CA LEU A 14 -20.27 -16.27 -15.21
C LEU A 14 -20.89 -14.86 -15.22
N TYR A 15 -21.13 -14.31 -16.41
CA TYR A 15 -21.75 -13.00 -16.55
C TYR A 15 -23.17 -12.97 -16.00
N GLN A 16 -23.98 -14.00 -16.24
CA GLN A 16 -25.34 -14.10 -15.70
C GLN A 16 -25.33 -14.20 -14.16
N VAL A 17 -24.41 -15.00 -13.60
CA VAL A 17 -24.25 -15.13 -12.16
C VAL A 17 -23.88 -13.79 -11.53
N LEU A 18 -22.91 -13.08 -12.09
CA LEU A 18 -22.47 -11.77 -11.57
C LEU A 18 -23.56 -10.70 -11.72
N SER A 19 -24.27 -10.68 -12.85
CA SER A 19 -25.35 -9.75 -13.10
C SER A 19 -26.50 -9.97 -12.11
N GLU A 20 -26.87 -11.22 -11.86
CA GLU A 20 -27.93 -11.55 -10.93
C GLU A 20 -27.55 -11.20 -9.47
N ARG A 21 -26.33 -11.53 -9.03
CA ARG A 21 -25.83 -11.13 -7.74
C ARG A 21 -25.76 -9.60 -7.56
N ASN A 22 -25.40 -8.89 -8.62
CA ASN A 22 -25.40 -7.43 -8.58
C ASN A 22 -26.82 -6.86 -8.46
N LYS A 23 -27.83 -7.42 -9.13
CA LYS A 23 -29.22 -7.04 -8.96
C LYS A 23 -29.71 -7.32 -7.53
N GLN A 24 -29.39 -8.51 -6.98
CA GLN A 24 -29.78 -8.89 -5.62
C GLN A 24 -29.13 -8.00 -4.55
N SER A 25 -27.93 -7.48 -4.82
CA SER A 25 -27.25 -6.54 -3.93
C SER A 25 -27.63 -5.05 -4.16
N GLY A 26 -28.61 -4.77 -5.04
CA GLY A 26 -28.99 -3.40 -5.38
C GLY A 26 -27.90 -2.57 -6.04
N GLY A 27 -26.89 -3.21 -6.64
CA GLY A 27 -25.74 -2.56 -7.27
C GLY A 27 -24.50 -2.40 -6.38
N PHE A 28 -24.56 -2.79 -5.11
CA PHE A 28 -23.42 -2.69 -4.17
C PHE A 28 -22.18 -3.44 -4.70
N ASN A 29 -22.36 -4.68 -5.18
CA ASN A 29 -21.25 -5.49 -5.68
C ASN A 29 -20.50 -4.80 -6.82
N LEU A 30 -21.23 -4.17 -7.75
CA LEU A 30 -20.61 -3.43 -8.85
C LEU A 30 -19.85 -2.21 -8.33
N ALA A 31 -20.45 -1.43 -7.40
CA ALA A 31 -19.82 -0.25 -6.84
C ALA A 31 -18.51 -0.59 -6.13
N VAL A 32 -18.49 -1.64 -5.28
CA VAL A 32 -17.27 -2.11 -4.59
C VAL A 32 -16.24 -2.62 -5.59
N THR A 33 -16.67 -3.36 -6.63
CA THR A 33 -15.76 -3.83 -7.67
C THR A 33 -15.09 -2.67 -8.39
N LEU A 34 -15.81 -1.60 -8.70
CA LEU A 34 -15.23 -0.40 -9.33
C LEU A 34 -14.24 0.32 -8.43
N VAL A 35 -14.53 0.43 -7.12
CA VAL A 35 -13.59 0.99 -6.13
C VAL A 35 -12.33 0.15 -6.09
N PHE A 36 -12.44 -1.16 -6.00
CA PHE A 36 -11.30 -2.07 -5.98
C PHE A 36 -10.48 -1.99 -7.27
N PHE A 37 -11.15 -1.95 -8.42
CA PHE A 37 -10.47 -1.78 -9.72
C PHE A 37 -9.72 -0.45 -9.82
N GLY A 38 -10.31 0.62 -9.29
CA GLY A 38 -9.66 1.92 -9.16
C GLY A 38 -8.39 1.85 -8.30
N ALA A 39 -8.42 1.13 -7.17
CA ALA A 39 -7.24 0.90 -6.34
C ALA A 39 -6.14 0.15 -7.09
N ILE A 40 -6.47 -0.89 -7.84
CA ILE A 40 -5.52 -1.62 -8.68
C ILE A 40 -4.89 -0.70 -9.73
N ILE A 41 -5.68 0.07 -10.45
CA ILE A 41 -5.18 1.03 -11.45
C ILE A 41 -4.25 2.05 -10.79
N HIS A 42 -4.62 2.58 -9.62
CA HIS A 42 -3.78 3.50 -8.86
C HIS A 42 -2.43 2.86 -8.51
N THR A 43 -2.40 1.61 -8.06
CA THR A 43 -1.15 0.88 -7.76
C THR A 43 -0.22 0.82 -8.97
N PHE A 44 -0.75 0.55 -10.17
CA PHE A 44 0.04 0.59 -11.40
C PHE A 44 0.53 2.01 -11.77
N LEU A 45 -0.17 3.04 -11.32
CA LEU A 45 0.21 4.43 -11.54
C LEU A 45 1.16 4.98 -10.46
N ALA A 46 1.34 4.29 -9.33
CA ALA A 46 2.14 4.73 -8.19
C ALA A 46 3.56 5.19 -8.60
N GLY A 47 4.26 4.41 -9.42
CA GLY A 47 5.58 4.79 -9.92
C GLY A 47 5.60 6.00 -10.88
N ARG A 48 4.44 6.39 -11.44
CA ARG A 48 4.32 7.65 -12.19
C ARG A 48 4.16 8.83 -11.24
N PHE A 49 3.40 8.66 -10.16
CA PHE A 49 3.24 9.70 -9.12
C PHE A 49 4.57 9.99 -8.43
N GLU A 50 5.35 8.97 -8.09
CA GLU A 50 6.67 9.13 -7.50
C GLU A 50 7.61 9.92 -8.41
N ARG A 51 7.68 9.57 -9.70
CA ARG A 51 8.49 10.32 -10.68
C ARG A 51 8.03 11.77 -10.84
N TYR A 52 6.72 12.01 -10.75
CA TYR A 52 6.18 13.36 -10.81
C TYR A 52 6.50 14.16 -9.55
N SER A 53 6.42 13.54 -8.38
CA SER A 53 6.86 14.09 -7.11
C SER A 53 8.30 14.57 -7.17
N HIS A 54 9.22 13.73 -7.65
CA HIS A 54 10.62 14.09 -7.83
C HIS A 54 10.82 15.33 -8.74
N LYS A 55 10.11 15.37 -9.86
CA LYS A 55 10.18 16.53 -10.76
C LYS A 55 9.71 17.83 -10.08
N LEU A 56 8.62 17.74 -9.31
CA LEU A 56 8.11 18.89 -8.56
C LEU A 56 9.09 19.34 -7.47
N ALA A 57 9.70 18.38 -6.75
CA ALA A 57 10.71 18.67 -5.74
C ALA A 57 11.92 19.40 -6.33
N LEU A 58 12.42 18.95 -7.49
CA LEU A 58 13.54 19.58 -8.18
C LEU A 58 13.20 21.02 -8.60
N ARG A 59 12.06 21.22 -9.26
CA ARG A 59 11.60 22.57 -9.65
C ARG A 59 11.45 23.51 -8.46
N TYR A 60 10.97 23.00 -7.34
CA TYR A 60 10.82 23.76 -6.12
C TYR A 60 12.18 24.16 -5.53
N LYS A 61 13.14 23.23 -5.50
CA LYS A 61 14.52 23.49 -5.07
C LYS A 61 15.22 24.54 -5.98
N GLU A 62 14.99 24.50 -7.28
CA GLU A 62 15.51 25.51 -8.21
C GLU A 62 14.95 26.90 -7.90
N LYS A 63 13.65 27.02 -7.71
CA LYS A 63 13.01 28.29 -7.31
C LYS A 63 13.54 28.83 -5.98
N LEU A 64 13.80 27.96 -5.00
CA LEU A 64 14.38 28.36 -3.72
C LEU A 64 15.83 28.87 -3.87
N LYS A 65 16.61 28.30 -4.81
CA LYS A 65 17.95 28.78 -5.13
C LYS A 65 17.92 30.16 -5.78
N GLU A 66 17.03 30.36 -6.76
CA GLU A 66 16.83 31.65 -7.43
C GLU A 66 16.44 32.75 -6.44
N THR A 67 15.64 32.42 -5.42
CA THR A 67 15.19 33.38 -4.39
C THR A 67 16.23 33.60 -3.28
N ASN A 68 17.43 33.00 -3.37
CA ASN A 68 18.48 33.07 -2.33
C ASN A 68 17.97 32.73 -0.92
N PHE A 69 16.97 31.83 -0.83
CA PHE A 69 16.31 31.49 0.43
C PHE A 69 17.29 31.05 1.52
N ARG A 70 18.33 30.30 1.16
CA ARG A 70 19.35 29.83 2.10
C ARG A 70 20.23 30.96 2.66
N VAL A 71 20.38 32.03 1.93
CA VAL A 71 21.14 33.22 2.38
C VAL A 71 20.30 34.04 3.36
N MET A 72 18.99 34.06 3.14
CA MET A 72 18.06 34.80 3.99
C MET A 72 17.70 34.02 5.27
N HIS A 73 17.68 32.67 5.21
CA HIS A 73 17.28 31.80 6.32
C HIS A 73 18.29 30.65 6.55
N PRO A 74 19.52 30.96 7.05
CA PRO A 74 20.59 29.96 7.18
C PRO A 74 20.28 28.85 8.19
N GLU A 75 19.46 29.14 9.20
CA GLU A 75 19.11 28.22 10.29
C GLU A 75 17.87 27.36 9.98
N GLU A 76 17.08 27.72 8.96
CA GLU A 76 15.85 27.02 8.65
C GLU A 76 16.08 25.82 7.73
N ARG A 77 15.35 24.73 7.98
CA ARG A 77 15.30 23.60 7.05
C ARG A 77 14.64 24.06 5.75
N LEU A 78 15.19 23.61 4.62
CA LEU A 78 14.58 23.90 3.32
C LEU A 78 13.12 23.43 3.31
N PRO A 79 12.17 24.33 3.03
CA PRO A 79 10.77 23.97 2.97
C PRO A 79 10.53 22.95 1.86
N VAL A 80 9.65 21.98 2.12
CA VAL A 80 9.28 20.94 1.17
C VAL A 80 8.06 21.42 0.38
N SER A 81 8.07 21.19 -0.92
CA SER A 81 6.90 21.48 -1.75
C SER A 81 5.71 20.61 -1.33
N PHE A 82 4.60 21.22 -0.92
CA PHE A 82 3.38 20.52 -0.55
C PHE A 82 2.86 19.62 -1.69
N ALA A 83 2.89 20.13 -2.93
CA ALA A 83 2.51 19.32 -4.09
C ALA A 83 3.40 18.09 -4.28
N SER A 84 4.74 18.25 -4.11
CA SER A 84 5.66 17.11 -4.16
C SER A 84 5.35 16.08 -3.07
N ALA A 85 5.05 16.52 -1.83
CA ALA A 85 4.71 15.64 -0.73
C ALA A 85 3.41 14.85 -1.01
N ILE A 86 2.37 15.49 -1.57
CA ILE A 86 1.14 14.80 -1.96
C ILE A 86 1.41 13.74 -3.03
N PHE A 87 2.14 14.09 -4.09
CA PHE A 87 2.44 13.10 -5.15
C PHE A 87 3.35 11.99 -4.67
N HIS A 88 4.23 12.25 -3.71
CA HIS A 88 5.03 11.20 -3.07
C HIS A 88 4.11 10.25 -2.30
N PHE A 89 3.22 10.79 -1.46
CA PHE A 89 2.24 10.01 -0.71
C PHE A 89 1.32 9.17 -1.62
N LEU A 90 0.86 9.74 -2.74
CA LEU A 90 0.08 9.01 -3.74
C LEU A 90 0.89 7.91 -4.46
N GLY A 91 2.21 7.98 -4.44
CA GLY A 91 3.11 6.97 -4.99
C GLY A 91 3.43 5.84 -4.03
N GLU A 92 3.15 5.98 -2.73
CA GLU A 92 3.38 4.94 -1.73
C GLU A 92 2.31 3.85 -1.83
N VAL A 93 2.73 2.60 -1.96
CA VAL A 93 1.81 1.45 -2.13
C VAL A 93 0.90 1.31 -0.91
N GLU A 94 1.45 1.53 0.28
CA GLU A 94 0.70 1.47 1.55
C GLU A 94 -0.40 2.53 1.62
N ALA A 95 -0.12 3.72 1.10
CA ALA A 95 -1.08 4.83 1.07
C ALA A 95 -2.23 4.57 0.10
N VAL A 96 -2.01 3.83 -1.00
CA VAL A 96 -3.06 3.52 -1.99
C VAL A 96 -4.25 2.86 -1.31
N PHE A 97 -4.04 1.83 -0.51
CA PHE A 97 -5.13 1.13 0.14
C PHE A 97 -5.88 2.02 1.14
N GLY A 98 -5.16 2.85 1.90
CA GLY A 98 -5.77 3.82 2.82
C GLY A 98 -6.64 4.86 2.10
N ILE A 99 -6.18 5.38 0.97
CA ILE A 99 -6.93 6.35 0.16
C ILE A 99 -8.22 5.73 -0.39
N TRP A 100 -8.15 4.51 -0.91
CA TRP A 100 -9.31 3.85 -1.51
C TRP A 100 -10.29 3.29 -0.48
N LEU A 101 -9.91 3.24 0.79
CA LEU A 101 -10.84 2.97 1.89
C LEU A 101 -11.91 4.08 2.02
N ILE A 102 -11.56 5.34 1.71
CA ILE A 102 -12.51 6.46 1.79
C ILE A 102 -13.69 6.27 0.81
N PRO A 103 -13.48 6.11 -0.52
CA PRO A 103 -14.60 5.85 -1.43
C PRO A 103 -15.34 4.54 -1.10
N PHE A 104 -14.65 3.52 -0.59
CA PHE A 104 -15.29 2.31 -0.11
C PHE A 104 -16.25 2.57 1.05
N MET A 105 -15.85 3.38 2.04
CA MET A 105 -16.73 3.77 3.15
C MET A 105 -17.96 4.56 2.66
N PHE A 106 -17.80 5.44 1.67
CA PHE A 106 -18.95 6.13 1.06
C PHE A 106 -19.91 5.17 0.37
N VAL A 107 -19.40 4.16 -0.33
CA VAL A 107 -20.24 3.11 -0.94
C VAL A 107 -20.98 2.33 0.16
N CYS A 108 -20.29 1.92 1.22
CA CYS A 108 -20.93 1.22 2.34
C CYS A 108 -22.03 2.08 2.97
N TRP A 109 -21.79 3.35 3.22
CA TRP A 109 -22.78 4.26 3.80
C TRP A 109 -24.00 4.46 2.90
N LYS A 110 -23.84 4.44 1.59
CA LYS A 110 -24.93 4.58 0.64
C LYS A 110 -25.87 3.35 0.63
N TYR A 111 -25.34 2.15 0.81
CA TYR A 111 -26.06 0.90 0.62
C TYR A 111 -26.47 0.22 1.94
N TYR A 112 -25.81 0.53 3.04
CA TYR A 112 -26.02 -0.07 4.36
C TYR A 112 -26.18 0.99 5.44
N SER A 113 -26.89 0.63 6.53
CA SER A 113 -26.94 1.46 7.72
C SER A 113 -25.60 1.44 8.47
N PHE A 114 -25.35 2.45 9.30
CA PHE A 114 -24.16 2.46 10.16
C PHE A 114 -24.14 1.28 11.14
N GLU A 115 -25.31 0.84 11.60
CA GLU A 115 -25.47 -0.29 12.51
C GLU A 115 -25.05 -1.60 11.83
N ASP A 116 -25.49 -1.86 10.60
CA ASP A 116 -25.10 -3.05 9.82
C ASP A 116 -23.60 -3.07 9.54
N PHE A 117 -23.03 -1.92 9.18
CA PHE A 117 -21.60 -1.80 8.93
C PHE A 117 -20.78 -2.03 10.21
N SER A 118 -21.20 -1.47 11.32
CA SER A 118 -20.56 -1.66 12.63
C SER A 118 -20.66 -3.11 13.10
N ALA A 119 -21.82 -3.74 12.92
CA ALA A 119 -22.01 -5.16 13.24
C ALA A 119 -21.07 -6.05 12.40
N TYR A 120 -20.96 -5.78 11.09
CA TYR A 120 -20.05 -6.50 10.22
C TYR A 120 -18.59 -6.38 10.68
N LEU A 121 -18.14 -5.16 11.01
CA LEU A 121 -16.77 -4.94 11.49
C LEU A 121 -16.48 -5.66 12.81
N ASN A 122 -17.45 -5.71 13.73
CA ASN A 122 -17.26 -6.27 15.05
C ASN A 122 -17.37 -7.81 15.10
N TYR A 123 -18.20 -8.40 14.23
CA TYR A 123 -18.54 -9.83 14.34
C TYR A 123 -18.07 -10.66 13.15
N ASP A 124 -18.00 -10.09 11.94
CA ASP A 124 -17.68 -10.84 10.73
C ASP A 124 -16.26 -10.57 10.21
N CYS A 125 -15.62 -9.45 10.60
CA CYS A 125 -14.26 -9.15 10.20
C CYS A 125 -13.22 -9.74 11.14
N SER A 126 -12.27 -10.48 10.59
CA SER A 126 -11.07 -10.89 11.32
C SER A 126 -9.96 -9.87 11.12
N PHE A 127 -9.50 -9.26 12.21
CA PHE A 127 -8.38 -8.33 12.20
C PHE A 127 -7.04 -8.98 12.50
N THR A 128 -7.00 -10.29 12.71
CA THR A 128 -5.79 -11.03 13.10
C THR A 128 -4.68 -10.87 12.07
N GLU A 129 -4.98 -11.09 10.79
CA GLU A 129 -4.00 -10.99 9.70
C GLU A 129 -3.51 -9.55 9.47
N PRO A 130 -4.40 -8.52 9.34
CA PRO A 130 -3.95 -7.14 9.22
C PRO A 130 -3.12 -6.67 10.41
N MET A 131 -3.49 -7.03 11.64
CA MET A 131 -2.73 -6.69 12.84
C MET A 131 -1.36 -7.35 12.86
N PHE A 132 -1.27 -8.60 12.45
CA PHE A 132 -0.01 -9.34 12.33
C PHE A 132 0.92 -8.66 11.31
N VAL A 133 0.42 -8.32 10.12
CA VAL A 133 1.20 -7.61 9.10
C VAL A 133 1.67 -6.25 9.62
N MET A 134 0.80 -5.48 10.28
CA MET A 134 1.15 -4.18 10.85
C MET A 134 2.26 -4.31 11.91
N ILE A 135 2.18 -5.29 12.80
CA ILE A 135 3.21 -5.53 13.82
C ILE A 135 4.55 -5.90 13.17
N ILE A 136 4.54 -6.78 12.17
CA ILE A 136 5.76 -7.16 11.43
C ILE A 136 6.38 -5.93 10.75
N MET A 137 5.58 -5.08 10.09
CA MET A 137 6.08 -3.87 9.44
C MET A 137 6.72 -2.90 10.46
N ILE A 138 6.10 -2.71 11.63
CA ILE A 138 6.66 -1.87 12.71
C ILE A 138 7.99 -2.44 13.20
N ILE A 139 8.05 -3.76 13.43
CA ILE A 139 9.27 -4.43 13.88
C ILE A 139 10.35 -4.34 12.80
N ALA A 140 10.03 -4.66 11.55
CA ALA A 140 10.96 -4.65 10.42
C ALA A 140 11.54 -3.25 10.13
N SER A 141 10.75 -2.19 10.32
CA SER A 141 11.20 -0.81 10.16
C SER A 141 12.05 -0.29 11.34
N SER A 142 12.14 -1.07 12.41
CA SER A 142 12.92 -0.67 13.59
C SER A 142 14.43 -0.72 13.31
N ARG A 143 15.17 0.30 13.81
CA ARG A 143 16.64 0.38 13.63
C ARG A 143 17.40 -0.86 14.10
N PRO A 144 17.06 -1.52 15.22
CA PRO A 144 17.76 -2.73 15.66
C PRO A 144 17.66 -3.87 14.65
N ILE A 145 16.46 -4.11 14.12
CA ILE A 145 16.22 -5.18 13.13
C ILE A 145 16.92 -4.88 11.82
N PHE A 146 16.86 -3.62 11.34
CA PHE A 146 17.60 -3.21 10.16
C PHE A 146 19.12 -3.45 10.30
N LYS A 147 19.72 -3.06 11.43
CA LYS A 147 21.13 -3.31 11.72
C LYS A 147 21.46 -4.79 11.83
N LEU A 148 20.56 -5.59 12.41
CA LEU A 148 20.74 -7.04 12.47
C LEU A 148 20.74 -7.65 11.06
N ALA A 149 19.79 -7.29 10.22
CA ALA A 149 19.74 -7.73 8.82
C ALA A 149 21.01 -7.33 8.05
N GLU A 150 21.45 -6.09 8.18
CA GLU A 150 22.69 -5.59 7.60
C GLU A 150 23.90 -6.40 8.09
N TYR A 151 23.99 -6.68 9.38
CA TYR A 151 25.06 -7.50 9.97
C TYR A 151 25.07 -8.92 9.39
N VAL A 152 23.92 -9.59 9.30
CA VAL A 152 23.79 -10.95 8.76
C VAL A 152 24.23 -11.00 7.29
N VAL A 153 23.75 -10.04 6.48
CA VAL A 153 24.15 -9.93 5.06
C VAL A 153 25.64 -9.66 4.91
N ASN A 154 26.20 -8.78 5.74
CA ASN A 154 27.63 -8.49 5.78
C ASN A 154 28.47 -9.75 6.14
N CYS A 155 28.02 -10.53 7.13
CA CYS A 155 28.68 -11.79 7.48
C CYS A 155 28.68 -12.77 6.30
N GLY A 156 27.53 -12.92 5.61
CA GLY A 156 27.43 -13.74 4.41
C GLY A 156 28.36 -13.28 3.29
N ALA A 157 28.40 -11.97 3.02
CA ALA A 157 29.28 -11.40 2.00
C ALA A 157 30.75 -11.56 2.31
N ARG A 158 31.16 -11.53 3.60
CA ARG A 158 32.57 -11.77 4.03
C ARG A 158 33.03 -13.17 3.72
N LEU A 159 32.19 -14.19 3.76
CA LEU A 159 32.50 -15.55 3.34
C LEU A 159 33.00 -15.61 1.88
N GLY A 160 32.49 -14.74 1.02
CA GLY A 160 32.93 -14.57 -0.38
C GLY A 160 33.91 -13.41 -0.60
N LYS A 161 34.74 -13.06 0.39
CA LYS A 161 35.77 -11.98 0.33
C LYS A 161 35.15 -10.60 0.03
N ALA A 162 33.91 -10.37 0.40
CA ALA A 162 33.16 -9.11 0.23
C ALA A 162 33.15 -8.59 -1.24
N THR A 163 33.23 -9.48 -2.22
CA THR A 163 33.11 -9.12 -3.63
C THR A 163 31.65 -8.71 -3.95
N PRO A 164 31.39 -7.89 -4.98
CA PRO A 164 30.02 -7.54 -5.39
C PRO A 164 29.13 -8.76 -5.66
N GLY A 165 29.69 -9.82 -6.23
CA GLY A 165 28.99 -11.10 -6.44
C GLY A 165 28.65 -11.82 -5.13
N ALA A 166 29.56 -11.82 -4.14
CA ALA A 166 29.29 -12.40 -2.82
C ALA A 166 28.16 -11.64 -2.07
N TRP A 167 28.13 -10.32 -2.20
CA TRP A 167 27.05 -9.50 -1.70
C TRP A 167 25.70 -9.87 -2.33
N TRP A 168 25.69 -10.00 -3.64
CA TRP A 168 24.48 -10.34 -4.38
C TRP A 168 23.96 -11.73 -3.99
N ILE A 169 24.85 -12.73 -3.93
CA ILE A 169 24.52 -14.09 -3.50
C ILE A 169 24.03 -14.12 -2.05
N SER A 170 24.69 -13.38 -1.14
CA SER A 170 24.27 -13.28 0.26
C SER A 170 22.84 -12.74 0.39
N VAL A 171 22.51 -11.67 -0.31
CA VAL A 171 21.15 -11.09 -0.29
C VAL A 171 20.15 -12.09 -0.85
N MET A 172 20.45 -12.71 -2.01
CA MET A 172 19.55 -13.66 -2.67
C MET A 172 19.28 -14.94 -1.86
N CYS A 173 20.29 -15.42 -1.11
CA CYS A 173 20.14 -16.61 -0.27
C CYS A 173 19.53 -16.30 1.10
N LEU A 174 19.96 -15.20 1.75
CA LEU A 174 19.56 -14.89 3.11
C LEU A 174 18.18 -14.22 3.18
N ALA A 175 17.80 -13.41 2.19
CA ALA A 175 16.51 -12.76 2.22
C ALA A 175 15.30 -13.75 2.20
N PRO A 176 15.29 -14.78 1.34
CA PRO A 176 14.24 -15.81 1.39
C PRO A 176 14.28 -16.64 2.68
N LEU A 177 15.48 -16.97 3.19
CA LEU A 177 15.63 -17.73 4.44
C LEU A 177 15.12 -16.92 5.64
N LEU A 178 15.48 -15.65 5.74
CA LEU A 178 14.97 -14.76 6.79
C LEU A 178 13.47 -14.52 6.65
N GLY A 179 12.95 -14.45 5.42
CA GLY A 179 11.53 -14.36 5.15
C GLY A 179 10.76 -15.63 5.53
N SER A 180 11.32 -16.81 5.30
CA SER A 180 10.66 -18.08 5.63
C SER A 180 10.67 -18.42 7.13
N LEU A 181 11.56 -17.83 7.90
CA LEU A 181 11.56 -17.96 9.37
C LEU A 181 10.46 -17.14 10.03
N ASN A 182 9.80 -16.26 9.29
CA ASN A 182 8.70 -15.40 9.74
C ASN A 182 7.31 -15.96 9.38
N THR A 183 7.22 -17.12 8.76
CA THR A 183 5.97 -17.84 8.48
C THR A 183 5.83 -19.05 9.38
#